data_3e18d1e4e20fa213a5b9cd2855127c1e
#
_entry.id   3e18d1e4e20fa213a5b9cd2855127c1e
#
_cell.length_a   1.000
_cell.length_b   1.000
_cell.length_c   1.000
_cell.angle_alpha   90.00
_cell.angle_beta   90.00
_cell.angle_gamma   90.00
#
_symmetry.space_group_name_H-M   'P 1'
#
loop_
_entity.id
_entity.type
_entity.pdbx_description
1 polymer ?
#
loop_
_entity_poly.entity_id
_entity_poly.type
_entity_poly.pdbx_seq_one_letter_code
_entity_poly.pdbx_strand_id
1 'polypeptide(L)'
;DEMFNLSELISVVIEKYNNENISQNLTPRIYFNGRKNLINRCLNNLIDNSLKYANKVEISLSKKNTNLFIIIDDDGPGIPKNEYENVFKPFYKIDKGRADSKSSVGLGLSISSDIIKSHGGNIMLEKSKPDGLRVKVFLPV
;
A
#
# COMPACT_ATOMS: atom_id res chain seq x y z
N ASP A 1 -1.39 17.19 -13.06
CA ASP A 1 -1.76 17.03 -11.66
C ASP A 1 -3.11 17.72 -11.40
N GLU A 2 -3.85 17.15 -10.48
CA GLU A 2 -5.13 17.70 -10.08
C GLU A 2 -5.30 17.58 -8.58
N MET A 3 -6.10 18.47 -8.00
CA MET A 3 -6.46 18.36 -6.59
C MET A 3 -7.65 17.42 -6.47
N PHE A 4 -7.56 16.44 -5.60
CA PHE A 4 -8.65 15.49 -5.39
C PHE A 4 -8.74 15.09 -3.93
N ASN A 5 -9.91 14.55 -3.55
CA ASN A 5 -10.15 14.08 -2.17
C ASN A 5 -9.56 12.68 -2.03
N LEU A 6 -8.40 12.60 -1.39
CA LEU A 6 -7.70 11.34 -1.22
C LEU A 6 -8.47 10.39 -0.29
N SER A 7 -9.11 10.95 0.74
CA SER A 7 -9.93 10.14 1.65
C SER A 7 -11.03 9.40 0.88
N GLU A 8 -11.70 10.12 -0.02
CA GLU A 8 -12.76 9.53 -0.83
C GLU A 8 -12.21 8.51 -1.82
N LEU A 9 -11.08 8.81 -2.44
CA LEU A 9 -10.47 7.89 -3.39
C LEU A 9 -10.16 6.55 -2.72
N ILE A 10 -9.55 6.59 -1.53
CA ILE A 10 -9.22 5.36 -0.80
C ILE A 10 -10.49 4.59 -0.47
N SER A 11 -11.52 5.29 0.00
CA SER A 11 -12.78 4.64 0.35
C SER A 11 -13.42 3.96 -0.85
N VAL A 12 -13.43 4.63 -2.01
CA VAL A 12 -13.99 4.06 -3.24
C VAL A 12 -13.19 2.84 -3.68
N VAL A 13 -11.88 2.91 -3.61
CA VAL A 13 -11.02 1.76 -3.96
C VAL A 13 -11.36 0.57 -3.07
N ILE A 14 -11.45 0.78 -1.76
CA ILE A 14 -11.75 -0.29 -0.82
C ILE A 14 -13.12 -0.93 -1.12
N GLU A 15 -14.13 -0.10 -1.41
CA GLU A 15 -15.47 -0.59 -1.69
C GLU A 15 -15.50 -1.55 -2.88
N LYS A 16 -14.68 -1.30 -3.89
CA LYS A 16 -14.66 -2.14 -5.08
C LYS A 16 -14.17 -3.55 -4.83
N TYR A 17 -13.41 -3.76 -3.77
CA TYR A 17 -12.97 -5.11 -3.42
C TYR A 17 -14.11 -5.95 -2.86
N ASN A 18 -15.14 -5.31 -2.33
CA ASN A 18 -16.28 -6.00 -1.74
C ASN A 18 -15.84 -7.13 -0.82
N ASN A 19 -14.89 -6.81 0.06
CA ASN A 19 -14.26 -7.78 0.95
C ASN A 19 -14.41 -7.27 2.39
N GLU A 20 -15.21 -7.96 3.18
CA GLU A 20 -15.48 -7.54 4.55
C GLU A 20 -14.29 -7.62 5.49
N ASN A 21 -13.20 -8.26 5.03
CA ASN A 21 -11.98 -8.35 5.82
C ASN A 21 -11.05 -7.16 5.60
N ILE A 22 -11.44 -6.21 4.77
CA ILE A 22 -10.72 -4.96 4.61
C ILE A 22 -11.43 -3.91 5.45
N SER A 23 -10.73 -3.37 6.45
CA SER A 23 -11.28 -2.31 7.29
C SER A 23 -10.57 -0.99 6.97
N GLN A 24 -11.22 0.12 7.32
CA GLN A 24 -10.66 1.43 7.01
C GLN A 24 -10.81 2.37 8.21
N ASN A 25 -9.81 3.22 8.37
CA ASN A 25 -9.81 4.27 9.38
C ASN A 25 -9.23 5.52 8.71
N LEU A 26 -10.09 6.25 8.00
CA LEU A 26 -9.65 7.35 7.14
C LEU A 26 -10.07 8.68 7.75
N THR A 27 -9.09 9.57 7.94
CA THR A 27 -9.39 10.95 8.26
C THR A 27 -10.09 11.56 7.05
N PRO A 28 -11.28 12.15 7.24
CA PRO A 28 -12.04 12.67 6.10
C PRO A 28 -11.45 13.97 5.57
N ARG A 29 -11.80 14.28 4.32
CA ARG A 29 -11.50 15.55 3.69
C ARG A 29 -10.01 15.87 3.63
N ILE A 30 -9.21 14.86 3.33
CA ILE A 30 -7.79 15.07 3.03
C ILE A 30 -7.65 15.19 1.53
N TYR A 31 -7.17 16.32 1.08
CA TYR A 31 -7.00 16.60 -0.34
C TYR A 31 -5.54 16.52 -0.73
N PHE A 32 -5.28 16.02 -1.92
CA PHE A 32 -3.93 15.84 -2.42
C PHE A 32 -3.86 16.32 -3.86
N ASN A 33 -2.78 17.00 -4.21
CA ASN A 33 -2.55 17.46 -5.57
C ASN A 33 -1.57 16.49 -6.23
N GLY A 34 -2.06 15.72 -7.19
CA GLY A 34 -1.24 14.73 -7.84
C GLY A 34 -1.93 14.09 -9.02
N ARG A 35 -1.40 12.97 -9.45
CA ARG A 35 -1.96 12.22 -10.57
C ARG A 35 -2.87 11.15 -10.04
N LYS A 36 -4.15 11.47 -10.01
CA LYS A 36 -5.17 10.61 -9.39
C LYS A 36 -5.14 9.18 -9.90
N ASN A 37 -5.01 9.00 -11.22
CA ASN A 37 -5.00 7.65 -11.80
C ASN A 37 -3.81 6.84 -11.33
N LEU A 38 -2.66 7.46 -11.15
CA LEU A 38 -1.47 6.75 -10.66
C LEU A 38 -1.61 6.41 -9.19
N ILE A 39 -2.16 7.31 -8.39
CA ILE A 39 -2.40 7.02 -6.97
C ILE A 39 -3.40 5.87 -6.85
N ASN A 40 -4.45 5.89 -7.66
CA ASN A 40 -5.41 4.79 -7.68
C ASN A 40 -4.74 3.45 -8.00
N ARG A 41 -3.86 3.44 -8.99
CA ARG A 41 -3.12 2.24 -9.36
C ARG A 41 -2.22 1.76 -8.22
N CYS A 42 -1.55 2.70 -7.56
CA CYS A 42 -0.70 2.39 -6.41
C CYS A 42 -1.50 1.72 -5.30
N LEU A 43 -2.65 2.30 -4.96
CA LEU A 43 -3.51 1.75 -3.90
C LEU A 43 -3.95 0.33 -4.23
N ASN A 44 -4.39 0.10 -5.46
CA ASN A 44 -4.80 -1.24 -5.86
C ASN A 44 -3.64 -2.23 -5.80
N ASN A 45 -2.47 -1.84 -6.24
CA ASN A 45 -1.30 -2.71 -6.17
C ASN A 45 -0.96 -3.10 -4.73
N LEU A 46 -1.02 -2.13 -3.82
CA LEU A 46 -0.69 -2.39 -2.43
C LEU A 46 -1.74 -3.29 -1.75
N ILE A 47 -3.02 -3.04 -2.03
CA ILE A 47 -4.09 -3.86 -1.46
C ILE A 47 -4.05 -5.27 -2.02
N ASP A 48 -3.87 -5.41 -3.34
CA ASP A 48 -3.75 -6.73 -3.96
C ASP A 48 -2.61 -7.52 -3.34
N ASN A 49 -1.48 -6.86 -3.13
CA ASN A 49 -0.32 -7.51 -2.54
C ASN A 49 -0.62 -8.01 -1.12
N SER A 50 -1.29 -7.18 -0.31
CA SER A 50 -1.65 -7.58 1.05
C SER A 50 -2.62 -8.75 1.06
N LEU A 51 -3.62 -8.73 0.18
CA LEU A 51 -4.62 -9.80 0.11
C LEU A 51 -4.07 -11.12 -0.38
N LYS A 52 -2.94 -11.12 -1.08
CA LYS A 52 -2.29 -12.35 -1.50
C LYS A 52 -1.85 -13.20 -0.32
N TYR A 53 -1.38 -12.56 0.74
CA TYR A 53 -0.70 -13.27 1.82
C TYR A 53 -1.42 -13.16 3.16
N ALA A 54 -2.47 -12.34 3.24
CA ALA A 54 -3.15 -12.09 4.50
C ALA A 54 -4.66 -12.29 4.36
N ASN A 55 -5.32 -12.47 5.50
CA ASN A 55 -6.78 -12.57 5.56
C ASN A 55 -7.41 -11.23 5.88
N LYS A 56 -6.79 -10.47 6.76
CA LYS A 56 -7.32 -9.18 7.19
C LYS A 56 -6.37 -8.06 6.87
N VAL A 57 -6.93 -6.97 6.35
CA VAL A 57 -6.16 -5.79 5.96
C VAL A 57 -6.85 -4.57 6.52
N GLU A 58 -6.07 -3.67 7.13
CA GLU A 58 -6.59 -2.40 7.62
C GLU A 58 -5.86 -1.27 6.91
N ILE A 59 -6.62 -0.31 6.40
CA ILE A 59 -6.06 0.83 5.70
C ILE A 59 -6.43 2.09 6.47
N SER A 60 -5.41 2.91 6.76
CA SER A 60 -5.65 4.18 7.44
C SER A 60 -5.02 5.32 6.66
N LEU A 61 -5.59 6.51 6.85
CA LEU A 61 -5.09 7.74 6.26
C LEU A 61 -5.11 8.83 7.32
N SER A 62 -3.98 9.49 7.49
CA SER A 62 -3.87 10.59 8.43
C SER A 62 -2.98 11.68 7.86
N LYS A 63 -3.12 12.87 8.41
CA LYS A 63 -2.27 14.00 8.07
C LYS A 63 -1.58 14.47 9.34
N LYS A 64 -0.28 14.62 9.26
CA LYS A 64 0.50 15.11 10.39
C LYS A 64 1.40 16.21 9.89
N ASN A 65 1.18 17.43 10.37
CA ASN A 65 1.88 18.62 9.88
C ASN A 65 1.61 18.77 8.37
N THR A 66 2.64 18.72 7.55
CA THR A 66 2.50 18.88 6.12
C THR A 66 2.62 17.56 5.37
N ASN A 67 2.49 16.43 6.08
CA ASN A 67 2.69 15.12 5.48
C ASN A 67 1.43 14.27 5.59
N LEU A 68 1.18 13.50 4.54
CA LEU A 68 0.10 12.51 4.53
C LEU A 68 0.70 11.13 4.72
N PHE A 69 0.01 10.29 5.49
CA PHE A 69 0.41 8.91 5.71
C PHE A 69 -0.73 7.98 5.38
N ILE A 70 -0.45 7.03 4.47
CA ILE A 70 -1.36 5.93 4.19
C ILE A 70 -0.68 4.69 4.75
N ILE A 71 -1.35 4.00 5.66
CA ILE A 71 -0.79 2.82 6.30
C ILE A 71 -1.66 1.63 5.98
N ILE A 72 -1.05 0.58 5.45
CA ILE A 72 -1.75 -0.67 5.15
C ILE A 72 -1.14 -1.75 6.02
N ASP A 73 -1.92 -2.21 6.99
CA ASP A 73 -1.51 -3.28 7.91
C ASP A 73 -2.22 -4.57 7.55
N ASP A 74 -1.48 -5.66 7.53
CA ASP A 74 -2.09 -6.97 7.29
C ASP A 74 -1.71 -7.96 8.38
N ASP A 75 -2.46 -9.06 8.43
CA ASP A 75 -2.25 -10.13 9.40
C ASP A 75 -1.54 -11.34 8.78
N GLY A 76 -0.82 -11.12 7.70
CA GLY A 76 -0.11 -12.19 7.03
C GLY A 76 1.17 -12.61 7.75
N PRO A 77 2.02 -13.39 7.08
CA PRO A 77 3.25 -13.89 7.70
C PRO A 77 4.36 -12.86 7.80
N GLY A 78 4.15 -11.67 7.26
CA GLY A 78 5.19 -10.66 7.26
C GLY A 78 6.32 -10.95 6.30
N ILE A 79 7.35 -10.15 6.39
CA ILE A 79 8.53 -10.24 5.55
C ILE A 79 9.74 -10.10 6.46
N PRO A 80 10.79 -10.91 6.27
CA PRO A 80 12.01 -10.71 7.05
C PRO A 80 12.57 -9.32 6.85
N LYS A 81 13.01 -8.70 7.91
CA LYS A 81 13.47 -7.31 7.86
C LYS A 81 14.59 -7.09 6.83
N ASN A 82 15.47 -8.08 6.68
CA ASN A 82 16.57 -7.96 5.72
C ASN A 82 16.11 -8.05 4.27
N GLU A 83 14.83 -8.30 4.04
CA GLU A 83 14.26 -8.31 2.69
C GLU A 83 13.48 -7.04 2.36
N TYR A 84 13.35 -6.11 3.30
CA TYR A 84 12.51 -4.93 3.10
C TYR A 84 12.93 -4.11 1.87
N GLU A 85 14.20 -4.01 1.59
CA GLU A 85 14.65 -3.26 0.42
C GLU A 85 14.54 -4.09 -0.85
N ASN A 86 14.79 -5.38 -0.75
CA ASN A 86 14.79 -6.26 -1.91
C ASN A 86 13.42 -6.39 -2.56
N VAL A 87 12.36 -6.39 -1.77
CA VAL A 87 11.00 -6.62 -2.30
C VAL A 87 10.51 -5.47 -3.19
N PHE A 88 11.20 -4.33 -3.18
CA PHE A 88 10.88 -3.24 -4.10
C PHE A 88 11.56 -3.39 -5.45
N LYS A 89 12.46 -4.36 -5.60
CA LYS A 89 13.12 -4.59 -6.89
C LYS A 89 12.16 -5.29 -7.84
N PRO A 90 12.13 -4.89 -9.12
CA PRO A 90 11.25 -5.55 -10.08
C PRO A 90 11.54 -7.04 -10.17
N PHE A 91 10.47 -7.85 -10.25
CA PHE A 91 10.53 -9.30 -10.39
C PHE A 91 11.14 -10.04 -9.20
N TYR A 92 11.45 -9.34 -8.12
CA TYR A 92 12.03 -9.98 -6.94
C TYR A 92 10.95 -10.73 -6.15
N LYS A 93 11.27 -11.93 -5.70
CA LYS A 93 10.38 -12.72 -4.85
C LYS A 93 11.22 -13.34 -3.73
N ILE A 94 10.68 -13.29 -2.51
CA ILE A 94 11.39 -13.77 -1.33
C ILE A 94 11.46 -15.29 -1.31
N ASP A 95 10.31 -15.93 -1.51
CA ASP A 95 10.15 -17.38 -1.36
C ASP A 95 9.72 -17.99 -2.68
N LYS A 96 10.59 -18.76 -3.27
CA LYS A 96 10.33 -19.37 -4.57
C LYS A 96 9.13 -20.33 -4.53
N GLY A 97 8.95 -21.01 -3.42
CA GLY A 97 7.82 -21.91 -3.28
C GLY A 97 6.50 -21.18 -3.22
N ARG A 98 6.51 -19.99 -2.62
CA ARG A 98 5.31 -19.15 -2.55
C ARG A 98 5.00 -18.51 -3.89
N ALA A 99 6.03 -18.23 -4.65
CA ALA A 99 5.87 -17.56 -5.93
C ALA A 99 5.00 -18.37 -6.88
N ASP A 100 5.09 -19.67 -6.81
CA ASP A 100 4.38 -20.55 -7.74
C ASP A 100 2.88 -20.41 -7.64
N SER A 101 2.37 -20.30 -6.43
CA SER A 101 0.93 -20.34 -6.22
C SER A 101 0.24 -19.04 -6.62
N LYS A 102 0.98 -17.95 -6.71
CA LYS A 102 0.36 -16.64 -6.91
C LYS A 102 0.60 -16.05 -8.27
N SER A 103 1.48 -16.63 -9.03
CA SER A 103 1.77 -16.21 -10.39
C SER A 103 2.05 -14.72 -10.56
N SER A 104 2.37 -14.03 -9.49
CA SER A 104 2.74 -12.63 -9.58
C SER A 104 4.13 -12.49 -10.16
N VAL A 105 4.32 -11.50 -10.99
CA VAL A 105 5.64 -11.25 -11.56
C VAL A 105 6.52 -10.38 -10.69
N GLY A 106 6.03 -9.99 -9.51
CA GLY A 106 6.85 -9.22 -8.57
C GLY A 106 7.00 -7.76 -8.92
N LEU A 107 6.01 -7.18 -9.60
CA LEU A 107 6.08 -5.78 -10.01
C LEU A 107 5.28 -4.84 -9.12
N GLY A 108 4.36 -5.37 -8.29
CA GLY A 108 3.44 -4.52 -7.54
C GLY A 108 4.11 -3.49 -6.66
N LEU A 109 5.06 -3.92 -5.84
CA LEU A 109 5.73 -2.99 -4.92
C LEU A 109 6.68 -2.04 -5.66
N SER A 110 7.37 -2.50 -6.70
CA SER A 110 8.26 -1.62 -7.45
C SER A 110 7.48 -0.53 -8.17
N ILE A 111 6.34 -0.86 -8.76
CA ILE A 111 5.50 0.12 -9.43
C ILE A 111 4.93 1.12 -8.42
N SER A 112 4.46 0.64 -7.29
CA SER A 112 3.92 1.50 -6.24
C SER A 112 5.00 2.46 -5.73
N SER A 113 6.20 1.96 -5.51
CA SER A 113 7.31 2.79 -5.06
C SER A 113 7.64 3.88 -6.08
N ASP A 114 7.66 3.54 -7.35
CA ASP A 114 7.94 4.51 -8.40
C ASP A 114 6.86 5.60 -8.46
N ILE A 115 5.60 5.21 -8.32
CA ILE A 115 4.49 6.16 -8.33
C ILE A 115 4.63 7.14 -7.15
N ILE A 116 4.85 6.61 -5.96
CA ILE A 116 4.96 7.46 -4.77
C ILE A 116 6.17 8.37 -4.84
N LYS A 117 7.30 7.84 -5.29
CA LYS A 117 8.50 8.67 -5.44
C LYS A 117 8.32 9.76 -6.47
N SER A 118 7.55 9.50 -7.53
CA SER A 118 7.27 10.52 -8.54
C SER A 118 6.40 11.65 -8.00
N HIS A 119 5.79 11.44 -6.84
CA HIS A 119 5.00 12.47 -6.13
C HIS A 119 5.79 13.08 -4.97
N GLY A 120 7.08 12.77 -4.86
CA GLY A 120 7.92 13.30 -3.79
C GLY A 120 7.85 12.55 -2.48
N GLY A 121 7.17 11.41 -2.47
CA GLY A 121 7.01 10.62 -1.26
C GLY A 121 7.91 9.40 -1.19
N ASN A 122 7.57 8.50 -0.29
CA ASN A 122 8.34 7.28 -0.12
C ASN A 122 7.43 6.18 0.45
N ILE A 123 7.85 4.93 0.30
CA ILE A 123 7.19 3.79 0.89
C ILE A 123 8.18 3.08 1.78
N MET A 124 7.76 2.78 3.00
CA MET A 124 8.57 2.04 3.96
C MET A 124 7.81 0.83 4.46
N LEU A 125 8.55 -0.22 4.79
CA LEU A 125 7.97 -1.42 5.36
C LEU A 125 8.32 -1.51 6.83
N GLU A 126 7.36 -1.97 7.63
CA GLU A 126 7.54 -2.18 9.05
C GLU A 126 6.80 -3.44 9.44
N LYS A 127 7.04 -3.89 10.64
CA LYS A 127 6.33 -5.03 11.17
C LYS A 127 4.97 -4.60 11.67
N SER A 128 3.92 -5.30 11.27
CA SER A 128 2.59 -5.11 11.82
C SER A 128 2.34 -6.10 12.93
N LYS A 129 1.39 -5.83 13.79
CA LYS A 129 1.07 -6.74 14.88
C LYS A 129 0.06 -7.79 14.42
N PRO A 130 0.19 -9.06 14.84
CA PRO A 130 1.31 -9.59 15.64
C PRO A 130 2.55 -9.93 14.81
N ASP A 131 2.38 -10.40 13.56
CA ASP A 131 3.49 -10.83 12.73
C ASP A 131 3.36 -10.39 11.29
N GLY A 132 2.40 -9.53 11.00
CA GLY A 132 2.12 -9.13 9.63
C GLY A 132 3.08 -8.07 9.10
N LEU A 133 2.68 -7.51 7.96
CA LEU A 133 3.45 -6.47 7.29
C LEU A 133 2.70 -5.15 7.36
N ARG A 134 3.42 -4.08 7.65
CA ARG A 134 2.91 -2.72 7.53
C ARG A 134 3.59 -2.04 6.35
N VAL A 135 2.78 -1.57 5.42
CA VAL A 135 3.25 -0.73 4.33
C VAL A 135 2.89 0.70 4.68
N LYS A 136 3.91 1.54 4.81
CA LYS A 136 3.71 2.94 5.21
C LYS A 136 4.07 3.84 4.05
N VAL A 137 3.05 4.52 3.51
CA VAL A 137 3.23 5.45 2.40
C VAL A 137 3.25 6.86 2.95
N PHE A 138 4.26 7.61 2.56
CA PHE A 138 4.42 9.00 2.93
C PHE A 138 4.28 9.87 1.68
N LEU A 139 3.47 10.91 1.77
CA LEU A 139 3.30 11.89 0.70
C LEU A 139 3.41 13.30 1.27
N PRO A 140 4.29 14.14 0.73
CA PRO A 140 4.37 15.52 1.17
C PRO A 140 3.22 16.33 0.59
N VAL A 141 2.76 17.32 1.33
CA VAL A 141 1.67 18.17 0.89
C VAL A 141 2.14 19.58 0.61
#